data_08a037aac41ef4d5d98e71c5186f94db
#
_entry.id   08a037aac41ef4d5d98e71c5186f94db
#
_cell.length_a   1.000
_cell.length_b   1.000
_cell.length_c   1.000
_cell.angle_alpha   90.00
_cell.angle_beta   90.00
_cell.angle_gamma   90.00
#
_symmetry.space_group_name_H-M   'P 1'
#
loop_
_entity.id
_entity.type
_entity.pdbx_description
1 polymer ?
#
loop_
_entity_poly.entity_id
_entity_poly.type
_entity_poly.pdbx_seq_one_letter_code
_entity_poly.pdbx_strand_id
1 'polypeptide(L)'
;MNSIEEFSFEKNCLVITSSGAKSRGWLDYLDVKDYQIFDSVEPNPSMETVEKILSEYNQTFSYVIGLGGGSSLDVAKFVANKLKTKKILIPTTFGSGSEVTRISVLQIDGKKTSFHSDDLLADISIIDPYFIKDAPFEIIKNSAIDACAQCTEAFDSKLANTYTKFLCEKAFDILEKALIEKTYEHLSYGAMISGLGFGNSSTTLGHALSYVYSNEGISHGHALSFTTTIAHKFNDSKFYDRFKSLVDLLNFKPIKLNQNLEKAAELIQSDRKHLDYNPKNISNNEIIKLLSSINY
;
A
#
# COMPACT_ATOMS: atom_id res chain seq x y z
N MET A 1 1.85 1.84 -22.53
CA MET A 1 0.41 2.02 -22.33
C MET A 1 0.15 3.48 -22.12
N ASN A 2 -0.70 4.07 -22.91
CA ASN A 2 -1.05 5.50 -22.84
C ASN A 2 -2.44 5.63 -22.21
N SER A 3 -2.60 5.08 -21.03
CA SER A 3 -3.93 4.88 -20.45
C SER A 3 -4.67 6.17 -20.10
N ILE A 4 -3.98 7.26 -19.77
CA ILE A 4 -4.64 8.55 -19.47
C ILE A 4 -4.98 9.32 -20.75
N GLU A 5 -4.14 9.32 -21.78
CA GLU A 5 -4.39 10.01 -23.04
C GLU A 5 -5.67 9.53 -23.75
N GLU A 6 -6.10 8.31 -23.47
CA GLU A 6 -7.32 7.71 -24.03
C GLU A 6 -8.55 7.90 -23.13
N PHE A 7 -8.37 8.47 -21.93
CA PHE A 7 -9.45 8.63 -20.97
C PHE A 7 -9.95 10.09 -20.89
N SER A 8 -11.25 10.28 -21.09
CA SER A 8 -11.88 11.59 -20.95
C SER A 8 -12.58 11.71 -19.61
N PHE A 9 -12.11 12.63 -18.79
CA PHE A 9 -12.76 12.94 -17.52
C PHE A 9 -14.07 13.73 -17.73
N GLU A 10 -15.13 13.35 -17.01
CA GLU A 10 -16.35 14.12 -16.96
C GLU A 10 -16.11 15.47 -16.26
N LYS A 11 -17.00 16.43 -16.48
CA LYS A 11 -16.98 17.72 -15.77
C LYS A 11 -17.44 17.55 -14.32
N ASN A 12 -17.15 18.56 -13.50
CA ASN A 12 -17.58 18.62 -12.09
C ASN A 12 -17.04 17.44 -11.26
N CYS A 13 -15.73 17.30 -11.22
CA CYS A 13 -15.04 16.31 -10.39
C CYS A 13 -14.50 16.92 -9.09
N LEU A 14 -14.34 16.08 -8.05
CA LEU A 14 -13.56 16.40 -6.86
C LEU A 14 -12.24 15.63 -6.89
N VAL A 15 -11.12 16.33 -7.00
CA VAL A 15 -9.79 15.73 -6.94
C VAL A 15 -9.29 15.74 -5.50
N ILE A 16 -8.89 14.58 -4.98
CA ILE A 16 -8.30 14.41 -3.65
C ILE A 16 -6.86 13.94 -3.82
N THR A 17 -5.92 14.77 -3.31
CA THR A 17 -4.48 14.54 -3.51
C THR A 17 -3.65 15.13 -2.36
N SER A 18 -2.34 14.98 -2.43
CA SER A 18 -1.38 15.61 -1.52
C SER A 18 -0.79 16.89 -2.12
N SER A 19 -0.17 17.72 -1.30
CA SER A 19 0.38 19.04 -1.68
C SER A 19 1.38 19.04 -2.84
N GLY A 20 2.00 17.90 -3.15
CA GLY A 20 2.97 17.78 -4.23
C GLY A 20 2.39 17.61 -5.64
N ALA A 21 1.10 17.36 -5.79
CA ALA A 21 0.50 17.03 -7.10
C ALA A 21 0.58 18.20 -8.11
N LYS A 22 0.31 19.42 -7.66
CA LYS A 22 0.40 20.63 -8.50
C LYS A 22 1.83 20.91 -8.94
N SER A 23 2.78 20.90 -8.01
CA SER A 23 4.19 21.22 -8.30
C SER A 23 4.87 20.19 -9.22
N ARG A 24 4.32 18.97 -9.31
CA ARG A 24 4.79 17.93 -10.21
C ARG A 24 4.09 17.92 -11.57
N GLY A 25 3.16 18.86 -11.83
CA GLY A 25 2.42 18.93 -13.08
C GLY A 25 1.45 17.77 -13.32
N TRP A 26 1.10 17.01 -12.27
CA TRP A 26 0.23 15.83 -12.42
C TRP A 26 -1.19 16.20 -12.84
N LEU A 27 -1.71 17.32 -12.37
CA LEU A 27 -3.05 17.79 -12.72
C LEU A 27 -3.12 18.26 -14.18
N ASP A 28 -2.05 18.89 -14.67
CA ASP A 28 -1.95 19.30 -16.08
C ASP A 28 -1.88 18.09 -17.00
N TYR A 29 -1.14 17.05 -16.57
CA TYR A 29 -1.05 15.79 -17.31
C TYR A 29 -2.39 15.04 -17.39
N LEU A 30 -3.21 15.09 -16.32
CA LEU A 30 -4.53 14.46 -16.31
C LEU A 30 -5.54 15.16 -17.23
N ASP A 31 -5.31 16.45 -17.53
CA ASP A 31 -6.20 17.28 -18.35
C ASP A 31 -7.67 17.34 -17.88
N VAL A 32 -7.90 17.26 -16.56
CA VAL A 32 -9.24 17.43 -15.98
C VAL A 32 -9.66 18.89 -16.11
N LYS A 33 -10.74 19.19 -16.81
CA LYS A 33 -11.10 20.57 -17.18
C LYS A 33 -11.95 21.33 -16.16
N ASP A 34 -12.76 20.62 -15.40
CA ASP A 34 -13.72 21.22 -14.46
C ASP A 34 -13.70 20.38 -13.17
N TYR A 35 -12.95 20.88 -12.17
CA TYR A 35 -12.77 20.18 -10.92
C TYR A 35 -12.61 21.13 -9.73
N GLN A 36 -13.01 20.65 -8.56
CA GLN A 36 -12.59 21.17 -7.29
C GLN A 36 -11.47 20.28 -6.74
N ILE A 37 -10.63 20.80 -5.86
CA ILE A 37 -9.47 20.08 -5.37
C ILE A 37 -9.27 20.25 -3.87
N PHE A 38 -9.06 19.11 -3.19
CA PHE A 38 -8.45 19.03 -1.88
C PHE A 38 -7.03 18.46 -2.03
N ASP A 39 -6.01 19.29 -1.80
CA ASP A 39 -4.59 18.96 -2.06
C ASP A 39 -3.73 18.85 -0.79
N SER A 40 -4.35 18.59 0.34
CA SER A 40 -3.70 18.61 1.65
C SER A 40 -3.82 17.28 2.41
N VAL A 41 -3.94 16.16 1.69
CA VAL A 41 -3.93 14.83 2.34
C VAL A 41 -2.55 14.58 2.93
N GLU A 42 -2.50 14.34 4.23
CA GLU A 42 -1.32 14.03 4.99
C GLU A 42 -0.89 12.55 4.86
N PRO A 43 0.38 12.22 5.10
CA PRO A 43 0.79 10.83 5.28
C PRO A 43 0.09 10.19 6.48
N ASN A 44 -0.38 8.94 6.36
CA ASN A 44 -1.21 8.25 7.34
C ASN A 44 -2.47 9.08 7.71
N PRO A 45 -3.39 9.28 6.75
CA PRO A 45 -4.50 10.22 6.88
C PRO A 45 -5.47 9.83 7.98
N SER A 46 -6.09 10.84 8.57
CA SER A 46 -7.05 10.66 9.66
C SER A 46 -8.51 10.66 9.17
N MET A 47 -9.41 10.18 10.01
CA MET A 47 -10.85 10.29 9.76
C MET A 47 -11.30 11.76 9.77
N GLU A 48 -10.64 12.61 10.57
CA GLU A 48 -10.87 14.06 10.62
C GLU A 48 -10.61 14.72 9.26
N THR A 49 -9.61 14.26 8.51
CA THR A 49 -9.37 14.73 7.13
C THR A 49 -10.54 14.39 6.21
N VAL A 50 -11.11 13.19 6.32
CA VAL A 50 -12.31 12.80 5.58
C VAL A 50 -13.49 13.70 5.95
N GLU A 51 -13.74 13.93 7.25
CA GLU A 51 -14.83 14.78 7.74
C GLU A 51 -14.68 16.24 7.29
N LYS A 52 -13.44 16.75 7.31
CA LYS A 52 -13.12 18.09 6.79
C LYS A 52 -13.51 18.20 5.32
N ILE A 53 -13.08 17.24 4.47
CA ILE A 53 -13.42 17.25 3.04
C ILE A 53 -14.95 17.22 2.85
N LEU A 54 -15.65 16.37 3.58
CA LEU A 54 -17.12 16.27 3.48
C LEU A 54 -17.83 17.54 3.93
N SER A 55 -17.27 18.32 4.86
CA SER A 55 -17.83 19.60 5.27
C SER A 55 -17.59 20.72 4.24
N GLU A 56 -16.44 20.71 3.56
CA GLU A 56 -16.06 21.72 2.56
C GLU A 56 -16.66 21.44 1.18
N TYR A 57 -16.81 20.14 0.80
CA TYR A 57 -17.23 19.67 -0.52
C TYR A 57 -18.48 18.79 -0.40
N ASN A 58 -19.62 19.40 -0.09
CA ASN A 58 -20.88 18.68 0.17
C ASN A 58 -21.86 18.65 -1.02
N GLN A 59 -21.45 19.16 -2.18
CA GLN A 59 -22.24 19.12 -3.40
C GLN A 59 -22.13 17.77 -4.14
N THR A 60 -22.97 17.60 -5.16
CA THR A 60 -22.89 16.44 -6.04
C THR A 60 -21.75 16.59 -7.04
N PHE A 61 -20.94 15.55 -7.18
CA PHE A 61 -19.87 15.43 -8.17
C PHE A 61 -20.14 14.28 -9.13
N SER A 62 -19.63 14.35 -10.37
CA SER A 62 -19.66 13.22 -11.30
C SER A 62 -18.73 12.10 -10.82
N TYR A 63 -17.54 12.48 -10.37
CA TYR A 63 -16.54 11.57 -9.82
C TYR A 63 -15.77 12.21 -8.65
N VAL A 64 -15.34 11.37 -7.72
CA VAL A 64 -14.21 11.66 -6.84
C VAL A 64 -12.97 11.01 -7.45
N ILE A 65 -11.95 11.81 -7.72
CA ILE A 65 -10.67 11.35 -8.30
C ILE A 65 -9.63 11.32 -7.17
N GLY A 66 -9.18 10.14 -6.78
CA GLY A 66 -8.02 9.97 -5.91
C GLY A 66 -6.75 9.96 -6.74
N LEU A 67 -5.86 10.96 -6.57
CA LEU A 67 -4.59 11.06 -7.27
C LEU A 67 -3.45 11.08 -6.24
N GLY A 68 -2.67 10.02 -6.16
CA GLY A 68 -1.56 10.00 -5.20
C GLY A 68 -1.14 8.61 -4.74
N GLY A 69 -0.40 8.55 -3.66
CA GLY A 69 -0.10 7.29 -2.97
C GLY A 69 -1.31 6.76 -2.18
N GLY A 70 -1.13 5.63 -1.52
CA GLY A 70 -2.19 4.95 -0.75
C GLY A 70 -2.99 5.89 0.16
N SER A 71 -2.35 6.86 0.83
CA SER A 71 -3.03 7.83 1.69
C SER A 71 -4.11 8.63 0.96
N SER A 72 -3.77 9.21 -0.20
CA SER A 72 -4.75 9.98 -1.00
C SER A 72 -5.85 9.09 -1.56
N LEU A 73 -5.51 7.87 -1.98
CA LEU A 73 -6.48 6.91 -2.52
C LEU A 73 -7.45 6.45 -1.43
N ASP A 74 -6.96 6.18 -0.23
CA ASP A 74 -7.77 5.73 0.90
C ASP A 74 -8.77 6.81 1.35
N VAL A 75 -8.35 8.07 1.42
CA VAL A 75 -9.24 9.21 1.69
C VAL A 75 -10.29 9.35 0.58
N ALA A 76 -9.86 9.29 -0.69
CA ALA A 76 -10.77 9.41 -1.83
C ALA A 76 -11.87 8.33 -1.83
N LYS A 77 -11.52 7.08 -1.48
CA LYS A 77 -12.48 5.97 -1.32
C LYS A 77 -13.57 6.29 -0.30
N PHE A 78 -13.15 6.79 0.88
CA PHE A 78 -14.10 7.12 1.95
C PHE A 78 -15.00 8.29 1.57
N VAL A 79 -14.40 9.36 1.04
CA VAL A 79 -15.17 10.54 0.61
C VAL A 79 -16.17 10.16 -0.47
N ALA A 80 -15.73 9.43 -1.51
CA ALA A 80 -16.62 8.97 -2.58
C ALA A 80 -17.80 8.13 -2.05
N ASN A 81 -17.50 7.20 -1.14
CA ASN A 81 -18.52 6.36 -0.52
C ASN A 81 -19.55 7.20 0.29
N LYS A 82 -19.08 8.15 1.09
CA LYS A 82 -19.97 9.04 1.86
C LYS A 82 -20.82 9.94 0.96
N LEU A 83 -20.25 10.46 -0.12
CA LEU A 83 -20.98 11.27 -1.11
C LEU A 83 -21.83 10.42 -2.06
N LYS A 84 -21.76 9.08 -1.98
CA LYS A 84 -22.43 8.15 -2.92
C LYS A 84 -22.09 8.45 -4.38
N THR A 85 -20.83 8.80 -4.62
CA THR A 85 -20.30 9.22 -5.92
C THR A 85 -19.33 8.14 -6.43
N LYS A 86 -19.27 7.94 -7.74
CA LYS A 86 -18.27 7.09 -8.39
C LYS A 86 -16.87 7.57 -8.12
N LYS A 87 -15.90 6.66 -8.08
CA LYS A 87 -14.50 6.97 -7.79
C LYS A 87 -13.55 6.45 -8.87
N ILE A 88 -12.63 7.35 -9.24
CA ILE A 88 -11.50 7.04 -10.11
C ILE A 88 -10.24 7.11 -9.25
N LEU A 89 -9.45 6.04 -9.22
CA LEU A 89 -8.22 5.98 -8.44
C LEU A 89 -7.00 5.90 -9.34
N ILE A 90 -6.06 6.83 -9.13
CA ILE A 90 -4.85 7.00 -9.95
C ILE A 90 -3.64 6.97 -9.03
N PRO A 91 -2.97 5.82 -8.87
CA PRO A 91 -1.80 5.70 -8.01
C PRO A 91 -0.60 6.43 -8.61
N THR A 92 0.16 7.12 -7.76
CA THR A 92 1.43 7.76 -8.11
C THR A 92 2.62 7.14 -7.38
N THR A 93 2.35 6.18 -6.51
CA THR A 93 3.31 5.24 -5.91
C THR A 93 2.77 3.84 -6.12
N PHE A 94 3.63 2.89 -6.40
CA PHE A 94 3.23 1.53 -6.74
C PHE A 94 3.67 0.55 -5.65
N GLY A 95 2.91 0.56 -4.54
CA GLY A 95 3.15 -0.29 -3.38
C GLY A 95 1.85 -0.72 -2.71
N SER A 96 0.97 0.23 -2.36
CA SER A 96 -0.18 -0.05 -1.50
C SER A 96 -1.26 -0.92 -2.12
N GLY A 97 -1.39 -0.96 -3.46
CA GLY A 97 -2.50 -1.63 -4.14
C GLY A 97 -3.88 -1.07 -3.81
N SER A 98 -3.94 0.13 -3.19
CA SER A 98 -5.21 0.74 -2.76
C SER A 98 -6.19 0.94 -3.92
N GLU A 99 -5.69 1.20 -5.12
CA GLU A 99 -6.48 1.44 -6.33
C GLU A 99 -7.30 0.24 -6.80
N VAL A 100 -6.93 -0.97 -6.39
CA VAL A 100 -7.60 -2.22 -6.81
C VAL A 100 -8.12 -3.06 -5.63
N THR A 101 -8.08 -2.52 -4.42
CA THR A 101 -8.54 -3.22 -3.22
C THR A 101 -9.75 -2.57 -2.59
N ARG A 102 -10.54 -3.37 -1.85
CA ARG A 102 -11.65 -2.91 -0.99
C ARG A 102 -11.18 -2.41 0.38
N ILE A 103 -9.86 -2.15 0.53
CA ILE A 103 -9.23 -1.81 1.79
C ILE A 103 -8.94 -0.31 1.80
N SER A 104 -9.21 0.37 2.90
CA SER A 104 -8.77 1.73 3.17
C SER A 104 -8.24 1.81 4.59
N VAL A 105 -7.10 2.46 4.79
CA VAL A 105 -6.44 2.59 6.09
C VAL A 105 -6.43 4.06 6.51
N LEU A 106 -7.14 4.36 7.60
CA LEU A 106 -7.20 5.70 8.18
C LEU A 106 -6.80 5.64 9.67
N GLN A 107 -6.40 6.77 10.21
CA GLN A 107 -6.21 6.90 11.66
C GLN A 107 -7.52 7.29 12.35
N ILE A 108 -7.81 6.63 13.46
CA ILE A 108 -8.85 7.01 14.42
C ILE A 108 -8.17 7.10 15.78
N ASP A 109 -8.27 8.24 16.46
CA ASP A 109 -7.63 8.48 17.77
C ASP A 109 -6.12 8.13 17.75
N GLY A 110 -5.43 8.50 16.63
CA GLY A 110 -4.00 8.25 16.46
C GLY A 110 -3.62 6.79 16.15
N LYS A 111 -4.59 5.88 15.99
CA LYS A 111 -4.36 4.47 15.69
C LYS A 111 -4.77 4.15 14.25
N LYS A 112 -3.89 3.49 13.50
CA LYS A 112 -4.21 2.97 12.16
C LYS A 112 -5.34 1.95 12.24
N THR A 113 -6.43 2.22 11.53
CA THR A 113 -7.60 1.35 11.43
C THR A 113 -7.84 1.00 9.97
N SER A 114 -7.97 -0.28 9.70
CA SER A 114 -8.20 -0.81 8.36
C SER A 114 -9.68 -1.12 8.17
N PHE A 115 -10.27 -0.53 7.15
CA PHE A 115 -11.67 -0.71 6.77
C PHE A 115 -11.74 -1.61 5.54
N HIS A 116 -12.72 -2.50 5.50
CA HIS A 116 -12.95 -3.45 4.42
C HIS A 116 -14.41 -3.39 4.01
N SER A 117 -14.68 -2.93 2.78
CA SER A 117 -16.02 -2.92 2.20
C SER A 117 -15.94 -2.94 0.68
N ASP A 118 -16.85 -3.64 0.03
CA ASP A 118 -16.95 -3.61 -1.43
C ASP A 118 -17.30 -2.21 -1.96
N ASP A 119 -17.93 -1.37 -1.14
CA ASP A 119 -18.21 0.04 -1.46
C ASP A 119 -16.93 0.89 -1.57
N LEU A 120 -15.78 0.39 -1.10
CA LEU A 120 -14.49 1.06 -1.23
C LEU A 120 -13.74 0.67 -2.52
N LEU A 121 -14.23 -0.29 -3.28
CA LEU A 121 -13.63 -0.62 -4.58
C LEU A 121 -13.75 0.58 -5.54
N ALA A 122 -12.72 0.79 -6.34
CA ALA A 122 -12.76 1.79 -7.40
C ALA A 122 -13.76 1.39 -8.48
N ASP A 123 -14.49 2.38 -9.03
CA ASP A 123 -15.25 2.17 -10.26
C ASP A 123 -14.30 2.10 -11.46
N ILE A 124 -13.22 2.90 -11.41
CA ILE A 124 -12.16 2.94 -12.43
C ILE A 124 -10.81 3.09 -11.72
N SER A 125 -9.84 2.26 -12.10
CA SER A 125 -8.44 2.39 -11.70
C SER A 125 -7.59 2.67 -12.92
N ILE A 126 -6.85 3.79 -12.91
CA ILE A 126 -5.97 4.18 -14.02
C ILE A 126 -4.52 3.99 -13.56
N ILE A 127 -3.85 3.02 -14.17
CA ILE A 127 -2.47 2.67 -13.85
C ILE A 127 -1.56 3.22 -14.94
N ASP A 128 -0.86 4.32 -14.65
CA ASP A 128 0.00 5.00 -15.61
C ASP A 128 1.43 5.11 -15.09
N PRO A 129 2.42 4.51 -15.77
CA PRO A 129 3.83 4.60 -15.40
C PRO A 129 4.40 6.02 -15.41
N TYR A 130 3.72 6.98 -16.05
CA TYR A 130 4.12 8.39 -16.03
C TYR A 130 4.40 8.90 -14.61
N PHE A 131 3.60 8.52 -13.65
CA PHE A 131 3.69 9.04 -12.28
C PHE A 131 4.90 8.55 -11.49
N ILE A 132 5.59 7.48 -11.93
CA ILE A 132 6.80 6.97 -11.25
C ILE A 132 8.10 7.40 -11.92
N LYS A 133 8.05 7.92 -13.16
CA LYS A 133 9.25 8.18 -13.98
C LYS A 133 10.29 9.09 -13.29
N ASP A 134 9.80 10.08 -12.53
CA ASP A 134 10.65 11.06 -11.85
C ASP A 134 10.64 10.85 -10.30
N ALA A 135 10.15 9.70 -9.84
CA ALA A 135 10.09 9.43 -8.41
C ALA A 135 11.51 9.22 -7.83
N PRO A 136 11.81 9.79 -6.64
CA PRO A 136 13.06 9.50 -5.96
C PRO A 136 13.23 7.99 -5.72
N PHE A 137 14.46 7.49 -5.87
CA PHE A 137 14.75 6.06 -5.72
C PHE A 137 14.30 5.50 -4.36
N GLU A 138 14.38 6.30 -3.29
CA GLU A 138 13.86 5.93 -1.97
C GLU A 138 12.36 5.64 -1.98
N ILE A 139 11.57 6.38 -2.76
CA ILE A 139 10.13 6.12 -2.93
C ILE A 139 9.93 4.85 -3.75
N ILE A 140 10.67 4.70 -4.85
CA ILE A 140 10.60 3.51 -5.72
C ILE A 140 10.86 2.25 -4.91
N LYS A 141 12.00 2.17 -4.21
CA LYS A 141 12.36 0.96 -3.47
C LYS A 141 11.41 0.63 -2.32
N ASN A 142 10.95 1.65 -1.58
CA ASN A 142 9.99 1.44 -0.49
C ASN A 142 8.65 0.93 -1.02
N SER A 143 8.13 1.52 -2.11
CA SER A 143 6.89 1.08 -2.73
C SER A 143 7.00 -0.34 -3.30
N ALA A 144 8.09 -0.62 -4.02
CA ALA A 144 8.27 -1.91 -4.67
C ALA A 144 8.42 -3.06 -3.65
N ILE A 145 9.17 -2.83 -2.56
CA ILE A 145 9.32 -3.84 -1.50
C ILE A 145 7.99 -4.08 -0.77
N ASP A 146 7.16 -3.05 -0.58
CA ASP A 146 5.82 -3.20 -0.04
C ASP A 146 4.96 -4.11 -0.93
N ALA A 147 4.93 -3.85 -2.24
CA ALA A 147 4.22 -4.71 -3.19
C ALA A 147 4.75 -6.15 -3.23
N CYS A 148 6.09 -6.32 -3.14
CA CYS A 148 6.72 -7.65 -3.04
C CYS A 148 6.31 -8.38 -1.76
N ALA A 149 6.32 -7.69 -0.62
CA ALA A 149 5.91 -8.24 0.67
C ALA A 149 4.44 -8.67 0.66
N GLN A 150 3.56 -7.81 0.12
CA GLN A 150 2.13 -8.10 0.00
C GLN A 150 1.87 -9.38 -0.80
N CYS A 151 2.40 -9.50 -2.00
CA CYS A 151 2.11 -10.67 -2.83
C CYS A 151 2.76 -11.95 -2.28
N THR A 152 3.96 -11.89 -1.73
CA THR A 152 4.62 -13.09 -1.21
C THR A 152 3.98 -13.59 0.08
N GLU A 153 3.59 -12.69 1.00
CA GLU A 153 2.83 -13.09 2.18
C GLU A 153 1.42 -13.59 1.84
N ALA A 154 0.75 -12.93 0.88
CA ALA A 154 -0.57 -13.32 0.44
C ALA A 154 -0.57 -14.69 -0.26
N PHE A 155 0.51 -15.06 -0.93
CA PHE A 155 0.70 -16.40 -1.49
C PHE A 155 0.74 -17.47 -0.39
N ASP A 156 1.43 -17.19 0.71
CA ASP A 156 1.60 -18.12 1.83
C ASP A 156 0.42 -18.11 2.80
N SER A 157 -0.47 -17.11 2.71
CA SER A 157 -1.62 -16.94 3.61
C SER A 157 -2.55 -18.16 3.62
N LYS A 158 -3.12 -18.49 4.78
CA LYS A 158 -4.19 -19.50 4.91
C LYS A 158 -5.43 -19.19 4.06
N LEU A 159 -5.65 -17.92 3.68
CA LEU A 159 -6.74 -17.51 2.78
C LEU A 159 -6.40 -17.69 1.29
N ALA A 160 -5.15 -18.01 0.97
CA ALA A 160 -4.73 -18.13 -0.41
C ALA A 160 -5.43 -19.31 -1.11
N ASN A 161 -5.88 -19.07 -2.32
CA ASN A 161 -6.42 -20.08 -3.23
C ASN A 161 -5.62 -20.11 -4.54
N THR A 162 -5.95 -21.01 -5.44
CA THR A 162 -5.24 -21.16 -6.71
C THR A 162 -5.16 -19.86 -7.52
N TYR A 163 -6.24 -19.08 -7.54
CA TYR A 163 -6.30 -17.82 -8.28
C TYR A 163 -5.41 -16.75 -7.65
N THR A 164 -5.52 -16.54 -6.33
CA THR A 164 -4.69 -15.54 -5.63
C THR A 164 -3.22 -15.93 -5.65
N LYS A 165 -2.88 -17.22 -5.54
CA LYS A 165 -1.49 -17.71 -5.67
C LYS A 165 -0.91 -17.42 -7.05
N PHE A 166 -1.69 -17.66 -8.12
CA PHE A 166 -1.26 -17.34 -9.48
C PHE A 166 -0.96 -15.83 -9.64
N LEU A 167 -1.86 -14.96 -9.16
CA LEU A 167 -1.67 -13.51 -9.22
C LEU A 167 -0.44 -13.08 -8.41
N CYS A 168 -0.29 -13.58 -7.19
CA CYS A 168 0.82 -13.23 -6.29
C CYS A 168 2.18 -13.65 -6.86
N GLU A 169 2.28 -14.86 -7.40
CA GLU A 169 3.52 -15.34 -8.02
C GLU A 169 3.87 -14.52 -9.27
N LYS A 170 2.88 -14.24 -10.13
CA LYS A 170 3.06 -13.40 -11.30
C LYS A 170 3.46 -11.97 -10.95
N ALA A 171 2.85 -11.40 -9.90
CA ALA A 171 3.20 -10.08 -9.40
C ALA A 171 4.66 -10.03 -8.95
N PHE A 172 5.08 -11.01 -8.15
CA PHE A 172 6.44 -11.07 -7.64
C PHE A 172 7.47 -11.19 -8.78
N ASP A 173 7.23 -12.05 -9.77
CA ASP A 173 8.12 -12.21 -10.92
C ASP A 173 8.30 -10.90 -11.70
N ILE A 174 7.22 -10.12 -11.88
CA ILE A 174 7.28 -8.82 -12.58
C ILE A 174 8.05 -7.81 -11.73
N LEU A 175 7.74 -7.70 -10.43
CA LEU A 175 8.37 -6.75 -9.52
C LEU A 175 9.87 -7.03 -9.37
N GLU A 176 10.24 -8.29 -9.14
CA GLU A 176 11.63 -8.72 -9.04
C GLU A 176 12.41 -8.39 -10.30
N LYS A 177 11.88 -8.76 -11.47
CA LYS A 177 12.50 -8.45 -12.76
C LYS A 177 12.68 -6.94 -12.96
N ALA A 178 11.62 -6.15 -12.69
CA ALA A 178 11.67 -4.70 -12.83
C ALA A 178 12.72 -4.05 -11.92
N LEU A 179 12.91 -4.55 -10.70
CA LEU A 179 13.93 -4.06 -9.78
C LEU A 179 15.36 -4.43 -10.21
N ILE A 180 15.58 -5.67 -10.68
CA ILE A 180 16.88 -6.15 -11.14
C ILE A 180 17.30 -5.43 -12.43
N GLU A 181 16.39 -5.31 -13.39
CA GLU A 181 16.63 -4.69 -14.70
C GLU A 181 16.51 -3.15 -14.66
N LYS A 182 16.05 -2.57 -13.54
CA LYS A 182 15.77 -1.13 -13.35
C LYS A 182 14.74 -0.58 -14.38
N THR A 183 13.79 -1.41 -14.75
CA THR A 183 12.66 -1.05 -15.65
C THR A 183 11.46 -0.65 -14.77
N TYR A 184 11.61 0.49 -14.05
CA TYR A 184 10.70 0.88 -12.97
C TYR A 184 9.26 1.16 -13.44
N GLU A 185 9.05 1.44 -14.71
CA GLU A 185 7.72 1.56 -15.32
C GLU A 185 6.89 0.27 -15.20
N HIS A 186 7.53 -0.89 -15.13
CA HIS A 186 6.85 -2.17 -14.94
C HIS A 186 6.39 -2.41 -13.49
N LEU A 187 6.90 -1.63 -12.52
CA LEU A 187 6.48 -1.74 -11.12
C LEU A 187 4.98 -1.44 -10.96
N SER A 188 4.43 -0.53 -11.75
CA SER A 188 3.01 -0.21 -11.74
C SER A 188 2.13 -1.43 -12.01
N TYR A 189 2.54 -2.25 -12.95
CA TYR A 189 1.88 -3.51 -13.31
C TYR A 189 1.99 -4.55 -12.22
N GLY A 190 3.21 -4.78 -11.74
CA GLY A 190 3.46 -5.74 -10.70
C GLY A 190 2.70 -5.39 -9.41
N ALA A 191 2.68 -4.13 -9.02
CA ALA A 191 1.96 -3.65 -7.84
C ALA A 191 0.43 -3.78 -7.99
N MET A 192 -0.13 -3.47 -9.16
CA MET A 192 -1.55 -3.69 -9.42
C MET A 192 -1.92 -5.16 -9.28
N ILE A 193 -1.16 -6.08 -9.89
CA ILE A 193 -1.43 -7.51 -9.79
C ILE A 193 -1.25 -8.01 -8.35
N SER A 194 -0.24 -7.48 -7.61
CA SER A 194 -0.08 -7.72 -6.18
C SER A 194 -1.34 -7.32 -5.40
N GLY A 195 -1.87 -6.12 -5.68
CA GLY A 195 -3.11 -5.61 -5.08
C GLY A 195 -4.30 -6.54 -5.30
N LEU A 196 -4.48 -7.03 -6.53
CA LEU A 196 -5.53 -8.01 -6.86
C LEU A 196 -5.33 -9.34 -6.13
N GLY A 197 -4.08 -9.76 -5.94
CA GLY A 197 -3.73 -11.00 -5.22
C GLY A 197 -4.00 -10.87 -3.71
N PHE A 198 -3.35 -9.92 -3.02
CA PHE A 198 -3.48 -9.81 -1.57
C PHE A 198 -4.85 -9.27 -1.13
N GLY A 199 -5.48 -8.41 -1.93
CA GLY A 199 -6.83 -7.90 -1.64
C GLY A 199 -7.91 -8.99 -1.59
N ASN A 200 -7.66 -10.14 -2.20
CA ASN A 200 -8.51 -11.34 -2.17
C ASN A 200 -7.90 -12.50 -1.36
N SER A 201 -6.87 -12.23 -0.58
CA SER A 201 -6.23 -13.11 0.40
C SER A 201 -5.95 -12.31 1.67
N SER A 202 -4.72 -12.31 2.18
CA SER A 202 -4.30 -11.47 3.30
C SER A 202 -2.79 -11.38 3.36
N THR A 203 -2.27 -10.24 3.77
CA THR A 203 -0.90 -10.15 4.32
C THR A 203 -0.84 -10.83 5.69
N THR A 204 0.35 -11.15 6.19
CA THR A 204 0.54 -12.02 7.35
C THR A 204 1.58 -11.46 8.33
N LEU A 205 2.46 -12.30 8.86
CA LEU A 205 3.40 -12.00 9.94
C LEU A 205 4.33 -10.82 9.64
N GLY A 206 4.85 -10.69 8.42
CA GLY A 206 5.76 -9.59 8.07
C GLY A 206 5.10 -8.23 8.22
N HIS A 207 3.83 -8.10 7.78
CA HIS A 207 3.04 -6.89 7.97
C HIS A 207 2.72 -6.65 9.45
N ALA A 208 2.31 -7.67 10.21
CA ALA A 208 2.07 -7.55 11.65
C ALA A 208 3.31 -7.02 12.38
N LEU A 209 4.49 -7.55 12.07
CA LEU A 209 5.76 -7.09 12.64
C LEU A 209 6.12 -5.66 12.21
N SER A 210 5.76 -5.23 11.01
CA SER A 210 6.15 -3.93 10.47
C SER A 210 5.52 -2.74 11.20
N TYR A 211 4.34 -2.91 11.77
CA TYR A 211 3.59 -1.82 12.40
C TYR A 211 4.32 -1.20 13.58
N VAL A 212 5.01 -1.99 14.39
CA VAL A 212 5.73 -1.44 15.55
C VAL A 212 6.89 -0.53 15.13
N TYR A 213 7.53 -0.82 14.00
CA TYR A 213 8.56 0.04 13.40
C TYR A 213 7.95 1.28 12.73
N SER A 214 6.83 1.10 12.04
CA SER A 214 6.12 2.23 11.40
C SER A 214 5.56 3.22 12.42
N ASN A 215 5.16 2.76 13.60
CA ASN A 215 4.73 3.62 14.69
C ASN A 215 5.88 4.47 15.27
N GLU A 216 7.12 4.06 15.08
CA GLU A 216 8.33 4.83 15.44
C GLU A 216 8.85 5.70 14.28
N GLY A 217 8.08 5.84 13.19
CA GLY A 217 8.39 6.72 12.06
C GLY A 217 9.23 6.09 10.96
N ILE A 218 9.53 4.79 11.01
CA ILE A 218 10.19 4.07 9.92
C ILE A 218 9.17 3.89 8.79
N SER A 219 9.56 4.21 7.55
CA SER A 219 8.66 4.05 6.40
C SER A 219 8.24 2.59 6.23
N HIS A 220 6.99 2.37 5.82
CA HIS A 220 6.39 1.04 5.81
C HIS A 220 7.18 0.02 4.98
N GLY A 221 7.54 0.35 3.74
CA GLY A 221 8.34 -0.54 2.90
C GLY A 221 9.73 -0.82 3.49
N HIS A 222 10.37 0.18 4.14
CA HIS A 222 11.63 -0.02 4.83
C HIS A 222 11.48 -1.02 6.00
N ALA A 223 10.44 -0.89 6.80
CA ALA A 223 10.15 -1.86 7.86
C ALA A 223 9.91 -3.27 7.27
N LEU A 224 9.10 -3.37 6.20
CA LEU A 224 8.79 -4.64 5.52
C LEU A 224 10.02 -5.31 4.94
N SER A 225 11.04 -4.57 4.48
CA SER A 225 12.25 -5.20 3.96
C SER A 225 12.88 -6.16 4.97
N PHE A 226 12.87 -5.83 6.26
CA PHE A 226 13.39 -6.69 7.32
C PHE A 226 12.33 -7.65 7.89
N THR A 227 11.15 -7.12 8.17
CA THR A 227 10.11 -7.92 8.84
C THR A 227 9.56 -9.04 7.96
N THR A 228 9.37 -8.79 6.66
CA THR A 228 8.95 -9.84 5.72
C THR A 228 10.07 -10.84 5.47
N THR A 229 11.33 -10.40 5.40
CA THR A 229 12.46 -11.33 5.27
C THR A 229 12.47 -12.35 6.41
N ILE A 230 12.35 -11.90 7.67
CA ILE A 230 12.35 -12.84 8.81
C ILE A 230 11.05 -13.64 8.90
N ALA A 231 9.91 -13.06 8.50
CA ALA A 231 8.64 -13.76 8.45
C ALA A 231 8.67 -14.90 7.42
N HIS A 232 9.24 -14.68 6.25
CA HIS A 232 9.44 -15.72 5.24
C HIS A 232 10.34 -16.83 5.75
N LYS A 233 11.44 -16.50 6.43
CA LYS A 233 12.30 -17.51 7.06
C LYS A 233 11.54 -18.33 8.10
N PHE A 234 10.76 -17.70 8.96
CA PHE A 234 9.95 -18.35 9.98
C PHE A 234 8.88 -19.27 9.37
N ASN A 235 8.24 -18.82 8.31
CA ASN A 235 7.16 -19.56 7.63
C ASN A 235 7.65 -20.63 6.64
N ASP A 236 8.95 -20.80 6.41
CA ASP A 236 9.55 -21.65 5.35
C ASP A 236 9.01 -21.29 3.95
N SER A 237 8.84 -19.98 3.69
CA SER A 237 8.34 -19.49 2.42
C SER A 237 9.29 -19.81 1.27
N LYS A 238 8.74 -20.24 0.13
CA LYS A 238 9.51 -20.44 -1.10
C LYS A 238 10.13 -19.14 -1.64
N PHE A 239 9.64 -17.97 -1.18
CA PHE A 239 10.13 -16.66 -1.60
C PHE A 239 11.31 -16.15 -0.76
N TYR A 240 11.69 -16.84 0.33
CA TYR A 240 12.68 -16.31 1.27
C TYR A 240 13.98 -15.85 0.59
N ASP A 241 14.62 -16.72 -0.19
CA ASP A 241 15.93 -16.41 -0.79
C ASP A 241 15.81 -15.30 -1.85
N ARG A 242 14.77 -15.34 -2.68
CA ARG A 242 14.51 -14.31 -3.71
C ARG A 242 14.21 -12.95 -3.08
N PHE A 243 13.32 -12.91 -2.09
CA PHE A 243 12.96 -11.68 -1.37
C PHE A 243 14.17 -11.08 -0.65
N LYS A 244 14.94 -11.92 0.05
CA LYS A 244 16.18 -11.49 0.72
C LYS A 244 17.18 -10.91 -0.28
N SER A 245 17.36 -11.54 -1.43
CA SER A 245 18.26 -11.04 -2.48
C SER A 245 17.83 -9.66 -3.00
N LEU A 246 16.53 -9.39 -3.12
CA LEU A 246 16.03 -8.06 -3.46
C LEU A 246 16.31 -7.03 -2.36
N VAL A 247 16.12 -7.39 -1.10
CA VAL A 247 16.43 -6.51 0.04
C VAL A 247 17.92 -6.15 0.06
N ASP A 248 18.78 -7.13 -0.16
CA ASP A 248 20.24 -6.93 -0.25
C ASP A 248 20.60 -6.01 -1.44
N LEU A 249 19.99 -6.22 -2.62
CA LEU A 249 20.17 -5.40 -3.83
C LEU A 249 19.75 -3.94 -3.59
N LEU A 250 18.64 -3.71 -2.90
CA LEU A 250 18.07 -2.39 -2.65
C LEU A 250 18.79 -1.65 -1.50
N ASN A 251 19.65 -2.33 -0.78
CA ASN A 251 20.53 -1.77 0.26
C ASN A 251 19.78 -0.90 1.28
N PHE A 252 18.80 -1.48 1.95
CA PHE A 252 18.09 -0.81 3.04
C PHE A 252 19.02 -0.65 4.26
N LYS A 253 18.94 0.50 4.93
CA LYS A 253 19.69 0.74 6.16
C LYS A 253 19.11 -0.11 7.30
N PRO A 254 19.95 -0.64 8.22
CA PRO A 254 19.45 -1.35 9.40
C PRO A 254 18.41 -0.52 10.17
N ILE A 255 17.42 -1.19 10.73
CA ILE A 255 16.39 -0.56 11.55
C ILE A 255 16.48 -1.08 12.99
N LYS A 256 15.97 -0.28 13.93
CA LYS A 256 15.96 -0.64 15.34
C LYS A 256 14.69 -0.10 16.00
N LEU A 257 14.08 -0.91 16.88
CA LEU A 257 13.01 -0.46 17.76
C LEU A 257 13.60 0.22 19.00
N ASN A 258 12.99 1.34 19.39
CA ASN A 258 13.32 2.03 20.64
C ASN A 258 12.46 1.53 21.81
N GLN A 259 11.26 1.05 21.52
CA GLN A 259 10.34 0.51 22.54
C GLN A 259 10.80 -0.85 23.07
N ASN A 260 10.26 -1.22 24.23
CA ASN A 260 10.48 -2.52 24.83
C ASN A 260 9.92 -3.64 23.96
N LEU A 261 10.70 -4.72 23.75
CA LEU A 261 10.34 -5.81 22.85
C LEU A 261 9.14 -6.64 23.33
N GLU A 262 8.97 -6.78 24.64
CA GLU A 262 7.81 -7.47 25.22
C GLU A 262 6.51 -6.72 24.91
N LYS A 263 6.50 -5.40 25.08
CA LYS A 263 5.34 -4.56 24.72
C LYS A 263 5.07 -4.58 23.22
N ALA A 264 6.13 -4.54 22.40
CA ALA A 264 5.99 -4.65 20.96
C ALA A 264 5.38 -6.01 20.56
N ALA A 265 5.84 -7.11 21.19
CA ALA A 265 5.31 -8.43 20.95
C ALA A 265 3.84 -8.59 21.37
N GLU A 266 3.42 -8.01 22.50
CA GLU A 266 2.02 -7.97 22.92
C GLU A 266 1.13 -7.24 21.91
N LEU A 267 1.61 -6.09 21.39
CA LEU A 267 0.90 -5.34 20.36
C LEU A 267 0.76 -6.17 19.06
N ILE A 268 1.83 -6.79 18.60
CA ILE A 268 1.82 -7.66 17.44
C ILE A 268 0.88 -8.85 17.67
N GLN A 269 0.92 -9.49 18.85
CA GLN A 269 0.05 -10.62 19.18
C GLN A 269 -1.44 -10.26 19.17
N SER A 270 -1.78 -9.00 19.40
CA SER A 270 -3.15 -8.51 19.29
C SER A 270 -3.64 -8.32 17.86
N ASP A 271 -2.73 -8.32 16.88
CA ASP A 271 -3.05 -8.20 15.45
C ASP A 271 -3.57 -9.53 14.87
N ARG A 272 -4.77 -9.89 15.29
CA ARG A 272 -5.42 -11.14 14.88
C ARG A 272 -5.67 -11.20 13.37
N LYS A 273 -5.87 -10.04 12.75
CA LYS A 273 -6.15 -9.94 11.32
C LYS A 273 -5.04 -10.52 10.44
N HIS A 274 -3.77 -10.31 10.80
CA HIS A 274 -2.62 -10.83 10.06
C HIS A 274 -2.19 -12.20 10.61
N LEU A 275 -2.17 -12.37 11.93
CA LEU A 275 -1.65 -13.59 12.56
C LEU A 275 -2.58 -14.80 12.38
N ASP A 276 -3.90 -14.61 12.32
CA ASP A 276 -4.83 -15.72 12.11
C ASP A 276 -4.66 -16.37 10.73
N TYR A 277 -4.22 -15.58 9.74
CA TYR A 277 -3.99 -16.05 8.38
C TYR A 277 -2.54 -16.41 8.08
N ASN A 278 -1.63 -16.22 9.06
CA ASN A 278 -0.23 -16.65 8.91
C ASN A 278 -0.14 -18.18 8.78
N PRO A 279 0.70 -18.73 7.89
CA PRO A 279 0.82 -20.18 7.70
C PRO A 279 1.09 -20.97 8.99
N LYS A 280 1.98 -20.44 9.83
CA LYS A 280 2.34 -21.02 11.12
C LYS A 280 1.81 -20.18 12.27
N ASN A 281 1.40 -20.84 13.35
CA ASN A 281 1.14 -20.15 14.61
C ASN A 281 2.46 -19.60 15.18
N ILE A 282 2.38 -18.45 15.86
CA ILE A 282 3.54 -17.81 16.46
C ILE A 282 3.20 -17.39 17.90
N SER A 283 4.12 -17.67 18.81
CA SER A 283 4.04 -17.28 20.22
C SER A 283 4.70 -15.92 20.47
N ASN A 284 4.36 -15.28 21.60
CA ASN A 284 5.03 -14.04 22.03
C ASN A 284 6.55 -14.17 22.11
N ASN A 285 7.05 -15.28 22.64
CA ASN A 285 8.49 -15.53 22.74
C ASN A 285 9.18 -15.61 21.36
N GLU A 286 8.51 -16.21 20.38
CA GLU A 286 9.02 -16.26 19.00
C GLU A 286 9.01 -14.86 18.36
N ILE A 287 7.96 -14.07 18.59
CA ILE A 287 7.92 -12.66 18.11
C ILE A 287 9.10 -11.89 18.69
N ILE A 288 9.34 -11.97 20.02
CA ILE A 288 10.48 -11.31 20.67
C ILE A 288 11.81 -11.73 20.03
N LYS A 289 12.01 -13.04 19.75
CA LYS A 289 13.20 -13.53 19.06
C LYS A 289 13.35 -12.96 17.66
N LEU A 290 12.26 -12.89 16.89
CA LEU A 290 12.26 -12.30 15.55
C LEU A 290 12.63 -10.81 15.62
N LEU A 291 11.99 -10.02 16.49
CA LEU A 291 12.31 -8.61 16.67
C LEU A 291 13.76 -8.40 17.11
N SER A 292 14.25 -9.22 18.05
CA SER A 292 15.65 -9.18 18.49
C SER A 292 16.62 -9.42 17.34
N SER A 293 16.28 -10.28 16.36
CA SER A 293 17.16 -10.57 15.23
C SER A 293 17.24 -9.42 14.21
N ILE A 294 16.27 -8.50 14.18
CA ILE A 294 16.32 -7.28 13.36
C ILE A 294 17.15 -6.18 14.04
N ASN A 295 17.09 -6.10 15.36
CA ASN A 295 17.66 -5.00 16.15
C ASN A 295 19.19 -5.07 16.37
N TYR A 296 19.89 -5.90 15.63
CA TYR A 296 21.36 -6.03 15.73
C TYR A 296 22.09 -5.09 14.79
#